data_2f63a26bfa7394cbc132004511ba14c2
#
_entry.id   2f63a26bfa7394cbc132004511ba14c2
#
_cell.length_a   1.000
_cell.length_b   1.000
_cell.length_c   1.000
_cell.angle_alpha   90.00
_cell.angle_beta   90.00
_cell.angle_gamma   90.00
#
_symmetry.space_group_name_H-M   'P 1'
#
loop_
_entity.id
_entity.type
_entity.pdbx_description
1 polymer ?
#
loop_
_entity_poly.entity_id
_entity_poly.type
_entity_poly.pdbx_seq_one_letter_code
_entity_poly.pdbx_strand_id
1 'polypeptide(L)'
;NQIPIAVAAFANEELSPQLVSTIIRDDLNRSGYFRLIEVGTAIAETATVDFENWKGRGATALVVGSVQKKGEGRFDVRYKLFDVQKGEMLSGFSMDTPTPKIRLTAHKIADDIYEKLTGIPGVFSTRIAYVTKAGNQYRLEISDADGEGVQVALTSKEPIISPIWSPDGVKVAYVSMELKKPIVYIQNLMTGQRSTVANFKGNNSSPSWSPDGSKLLVTLSKGAIAQVYAINADGSDAQRLSNSNGIDTEARYSPDGRYIYFVSDRGGNPQIYRMNADGSDVKRITFKGSYNISPRVSPDGNTLVFISRRDGGDHVYAMDLANSNQELKLSDTNRDESPSFAPNGRYVLYATQTGRRGTLGIVSTDAKVKQKLTIQAGEIREPTWGPFMK
;
A
#
# COMPACT_ATOMS: atom_id res chain seq x y z
N ASN A 1 9.02 21.89 2.47
CA ASN A 1 9.63 22.40 1.25
C ASN A 1 9.86 21.24 0.27
N GLN A 2 9.38 21.40 -0.98
CA GLN A 2 9.59 20.41 -2.04
C GLN A 2 11.00 20.53 -2.62
N ILE A 3 11.55 19.41 -3.07
CA ILE A 3 12.86 19.33 -3.73
C ILE A 3 12.68 19.71 -5.21
N PRO A 4 13.32 20.78 -5.70
CA PRO A 4 13.25 21.14 -7.12
C PRO A 4 14.08 20.16 -7.95
N ILE A 5 13.44 19.42 -8.84
CA ILE A 5 14.07 18.41 -9.67
C ILE A 5 13.75 18.61 -11.16
N ALA A 6 14.76 18.50 -12.01
CA ALA A 6 14.59 18.42 -13.44
C ALA A 6 14.70 16.97 -13.91
N VAL A 7 13.68 16.46 -14.53
CA VAL A 7 13.67 15.13 -15.14
C VAL A 7 13.57 15.31 -16.64
N ALA A 8 14.68 15.16 -17.34
CA ALA A 8 14.73 15.27 -18.78
C ALA A 8 14.06 14.06 -19.45
N ALA A 9 13.49 14.24 -20.63
CA ALA A 9 13.11 13.13 -21.47
C ALA A 9 14.35 12.28 -21.76
N PHE A 10 14.20 10.96 -21.75
CA PHE A 10 15.30 10.06 -22.06
C PHE A 10 15.53 10.02 -23.58
N ALA A 11 16.80 10.03 -23.98
CA ALA A 11 17.15 9.92 -25.39
C ALA A 11 16.59 8.60 -25.97
N ASN A 12 15.92 8.68 -27.11
CA ASN A 12 15.31 7.56 -27.83
C ASN A 12 14.21 6.79 -27.07
N GLU A 13 13.63 7.37 -26.03
CA GLU A 13 12.56 6.69 -25.28
C GLU A 13 11.28 6.45 -26.11
N GLU A 14 11.10 7.17 -27.20
CA GLU A 14 10.01 6.96 -28.15
C GLU A 14 10.08 5.60 -28.87
N LEU A 15 11.24 4.92 -28.83
CA LEU A 15 11.40 3.57 -29.35
C LEU A 15 10.70 2.52 -28.51
N SER A 16 10.43 2.81 -27.25
CA SER A 16 9.67 1.92 -26.36
C SER A 16 8.18 2.28 -26.37
N PRO A 17 7.29 1.32 -26.05
CA PRO A 17 5.85 1.57 -26.07
C PRO A 17 5.37 2.57 -25.03
N GLN A 18 6.21 2.91 -24.04
CA GLN A 18 5.89 3.86 -22.99
C GLN A 18 7.08 4.77 -22.72
N LEU A 19 6.79 6.03 -22.42
CA LEU A 19 7.82 7.05 -22.15
C LEU A 19 8.30 6.94 -20.69
N VAL A 20 9.51 6.44 -20.52
CA VAL A 20 10.12 6.19 -19.19
C VAL A 20 10.18 7.47 -18.35
N SER A 21 10.61 8.59 -18.92
CA SER A 21 10.70 9.86 -18.21
C SER A 21 9.34 10.38 -17.73
N THR A 22 8.28 10.14 -18.48
CA THR A 22 6.92 10.54 -18.08
C THR A 22 6.47 9.77 -16.85
N ILE A 23 6.70 8.46 -16.81
CA ILE A 23 6.38 7.63 -15.65
C ILE A 23 7.16 8.10 -14.43
N ILE A 24 8.45 8.39 -14.57
CA ILE A 24 9.29 8.89 -13.48
C ILE A 24 8.77 10.24 -12.96
N ARG A 25 8.46 11.18 -13.86
CA ARG A 25 7.91 12.48 -13.47
C ARG A 25 6.60 12.34 -12.71
N ASP A 26 5.70 11.50 -13.20
CA ASP A 26 4.40 11.27 -12.56
C ASP A 26 4.56 10.67 -11.17
N ASP A 27 5.45 9.69 -11.01
CA ASP A 27 5.75 9.09 -9.72
C ASP A 27 6.27 10.14 -8.71
N LEU A 28 7.29 10.88 -9.09
CA LEU A 28 7.89 11.89 -8.22
C LEU A 28 6.89 13.00 -7.87
N ASN A 29 6.07 13.42 -8.82
CA ASN A 29 5.04 14.42 -8.60
C ASN A 29 3.99 13.93 -7.59
N ARG A 30 3.52 12.69 -7.74
CA ARG A 30 2.53 12.11 -6.81
C ARG A 30 3.05 11.96 -5.40
N SER A 31 4.35 11.76 -5.21
CA SER A 31 4.94 11.64 -3.87
C SER A 31 4.72 12.88 -3.00
N GLY A 32 4.57 14.06 -3.63
CA GLY A 32 4.42 15.34 -2.94
C GLY A 32 5.72 15.96 -2.45
N TYR A 33 6.85 15.27 -2.58
CA TYR A 33 8.15 15.75 -2.09
C TYR A 33 8.95 16.52 -3.14
N PHE A 34 8.52 16.52 -4.40
CA PHE A 34 9.27 17.10 -5.50
C PHE A 34 8.47 18.20 -6.21
N ARG A 35 9.19 19.22 -6.64
CA ARG A 35 8.70 20.22 -7.56
C ARG A 35 9.42 20.05 -8.89
N LEU A 36 8.67 19.67 -9.92
CA LEU A 36 9.24 19.43 -11.25
C LEU A 36 9.60 20.74 -11.94
N ILE A 37 10.80 20.78 -12.52
CA ILE A 37 11.28 21.88 -13.34
C ILE A 37 11.18 21.48 -14.81
N GLU A 38 10.67 22.38 -15.62
CA GLU A 38 10.54 22.16 -17.05
C GLU A 38 11.90 21.90 -17.73
N VAL A 39 11.92 20.89 -18.59
CA VAL A 39 13.08 20.52 -19.41
C VAL A 39 12.61 20.45 -20.87
N GLY A 40 13.16 21.29 -21.73
CA GLY A 40 12.69 21.43 -23.10
C GLY A 40 13.15 20.34 -24.06
N THR A 41 14.19 19.55 -23.73
CA THR A 41 14.80 18.58 -24.63
C THR A 41 15.18 17.30 -23.91
N ALA A 42 15.30 16.19 -24.67
CA ALA A 42 15.86 14.94 -24.18
C ALA A 42 17.36 15.12 -23.89
N ILE A 43 17.82 14.48 -22.81
CA ILE A 43 19.25 14.50 -22.41
C ILE A 43 19.67 13.08 -22.10
N ALA A 44 20.62 12.56 -22.88
CA ALA A 44 21.20 11.23 -22.68
C ALA A 44 22.10 11.23 -21.44
N GLU A 45 22.26 10.08 -20.82
CA GLU A 45 23.17 9.89 -19.67
C GLU A 45 24.66 10.08 -20.04
N THR A 46 24.99 10.05 -21.32
CA THR A 46 26.33 10.31 -21.84
C THR A 46 26.62 11.78 -22.13
N ALA A 47 25.58 12.63 -22.08
CA ALA A 47 25.73 14.06 -22.34
C ALA A 47 26.55 14.75 -21.26
N THR A 48 27.32 15.78 -21.66
CA THR A 48 27.99 16.65 -20.70
C THR A 48 26.94 17.57 -20.06
N VAL A 49 26.93 17.65 -18.72
CA VAL A 49 25.96 18.44 -17.99
C VAL A 49 26.51 19.84 -17.72
N ASP A 50 25.74 20.86 -18.08
CA ASP A 50 26.01 22.25 -17.71
C ASP A 50 25.32 22.55 -16.36
N PHE A 51 26.03 22.30 -15.27
CA PHE A 51 25.49 22.50 -13.91
C PHE A 51 25.14 23.94 -13.60
N GLU A 52 25.87 24.91 -14.13
CA GLU A 52 25.58 26.33 -13.90
C GLU A 52 24.24 26.74 -14.53
N ASN A 53 23.93 26.21 -15.71
CA ASN A 53 22.64 26.44 -16.34
C ASN A 53 21.50 25.87 -15.48
N TRP A 54 21.65 24.66 -14.95
CA TRP A 54 20.61 24.03 -14.12
C TRP A 54 20.46 24.71 -12.76
N LYS A 55 21.55 25.18 -12.15
CA LYS A 55 21.50 26.04 -10.96
C LYS A 55 20.70 27.32 -11.24
N GLY A 56 20.96 27.97 -12.36
CA GLY A 56 20.25 29.16 -12.78
C GLY A 56 18.75 28.95 -13.01
N ARG A 57 18.36 27.75 -13.36
CA ARG A 57 16.94 27.34 -13.52
C ARG A 57 16.30 26.90 -12.20
N GLY A 58 17.06 26.88 -11.09
CA GLY A 58 16.55 26.55 -9.77
C GLY A 58 16.49 25.07 -9.46
N ALA A 59 17.13 24.21 -10.27
CA ALA A 59 17.18 22.76 -10.01
C ALA A 59 18.20 22.43 -8.94
N THR A 60 17.85 21.54 -8.00
CA THR A 60 18.79 20.95 -7.05
C THR A 60 19.24 19.56 -7.49
N ALA A 61 18.45 18.91 -8.33
CA ALA A 61 18.74 17.59 -8.89
C ALA A 61 18.36 17.52 -10.37
N LEU A 62 19.08 16.70 -11.13
CA LEU A 62 18.84 16.48 -12.56
C LEU A 62 18.87 14.98 -12.85
N VAL A 63 17.87 14.51 -13.57
CA VAL A 63 17.75 13.13 -14.08
C VAL A 63 17.88 13.15 -15.60
N VAL A 64 18.78 12.34 -16.12
CA VAL A 64 19.03 12.14 -17.55
C VAL A 64 19.07 10.65 -17.86
N GLY A 65 18.84 10.27 -19.10
CA GLY A 65 18.86 8.86 -19.46
C GLY A 65 18.70 8.59 -20.94
N SER A 66 18.74 7.31 -21.28
CA SER A 66 18.51 6.81 -22.65
C SER A 66 17.81 5.46 -22.64
N VAL A 67 17.16 5.18 -23.77
CA VAL A 67 16.56 3.89 -24.07
C VAL A 67 17.19 3.40 -25.37
N GLN A 68 17.74 2.18 -25.36
CA GLN A 68 18.31 1.54 -26.53
C GLN A 68 17.60 0.23 -26.82
N LYS A 69 17.26 -0.02 -28.06
CA LYS A 69 16.67 -1.30 -28.46
C LYS A 69 17.75 -2.38 -28.52
N LYS A 70 17.53 -3.49 -27.83
CA LYS A 70 18.46 -4.64 -27.76
C LYS A 70 17.87 -5.88 -28.45
N GLY A 71 17.57 -5.82 -29.74
CA GLY A 71 16.89 -6.91 -30.43
C GLY A 71 15.37 -6.88 -30.21
N GLU A 72 14.69 -7.96 -30.56
CA GLU A 72 13.23 -8.02 -30.43
C GLU A 72 12.78 -8.11 -28.97
N GLY A 73 11.86 -7.23 -28.61
CA GLY A 73 11.17 -7.28 -27.32
C GLY A 73 12.02 -6.92 -26.11
N ARG A 74 13.21 -6.33 -26.30
CA ARG A 74 14.08 -5.93 -25.17
C ARG A 74 14.67 -4.54 -25.40
N PHE A 75 14.86 -3.84 -24.28
CA PHE A 75 15.43 -2.51 -24.24
C PHE A 75 16.50 -2.44 -23.14
N ASP A 76 17.54 -1.65 -23.38
CA ASP A 76 18.49 -1.23 -22.36
C ASP A 76 18.11 0.17 -21.93
N VAL A 77 17.69 0.30 -20.67
CA VAL A 77 17.29 1.58 -20.07
C VAL A 77 18.39 2.03 -19.13
N ARG A 78 18.92 3.22 -19.37
CA ARG A 78 20.02 3.82 -18.59
C ARG A 78 19.62 5.16 -18.04
N TYR A 79 20.06 5.45 -16.82
CA TYR A 79 19.82 6.75 -16.22
C TYR A 79 20.97 7.17 -15.32
N LYS A 80 21.07 8.49 -15.08
CA LYS A 80 21.93 9.11 -14.09
C LYS A 80 21.16 10.17 -13.33
N LEU A 81 21.46 10.25 -12.03
CA LEU A 81 20.98 11.30 -11.14
C LEU A 81 22.16 12.16 -10.70
N PHE A 82 22.03 13.46 -10.84
CA PHE A 82 23.06 14.43 -10.44
C PHE A 82 22.58 15.33 -9.32
N ASP A 83 23.48 15.61 -8.37
CA ASP A 83 23.38 16.75 -7.47
C ASP A 83 23.88 17.99 -8.23
N VAL A 84 22.96 18.89 -8.55
CA VAL A 84 23.28 20.07 -9.36
C VAL A 84 24.12 21.07 -8.58
N GLN A 85 23.91 21.19 -7.26
CA GLN A 85 24.64 22.14 -6.43
C GLN A 85 26.12 21.75 -6.26
N LYS A 86 26.39 20.45 -6.10
CA LYS A 86 27.74 19.93 -5.95
C LYS A 86 28.40 19.60 -7.29
N GLY A 87 27.62 19.48 -8.37
CA GLY A 87 28.13 19.09 -9.67
C GLY A 87 28.62 17.65 -9.75
N GLU A 88 28.00 16.75 -9.00
CA GLU A 88 28.43 15.35 -8.92
C GLU A 88 27.28 14.37 -9.17
N MET A 89 27.62 13.19 -9.65
CA MET A 89 26.65 12.11 -9.85
C MET A 89 26.34 11.45 -8.51
N LEU A 90 25.04 11.31 -8.18
CA LEU A 90 24.57 10.62 -6.97
C LEU A 90 24.27 9.16 -7.21
N SER A 91 23.76 8.81 -8.40
CA SER A 91 23.36 7.46 -8.74
C SER A 91 23.24 7.30 -10.24
N GLY A 92 23.25 6.06 -10.68
CA GLY A 92 22.99 5.69 -12.07
C GLY A 92 23.15 4.19 -12.24
N PHE A 93 22.37 3.64 -13.16
CA PHE A 93 22.46 2.23 -13.54
C PHE A 93 21.87 1.99 -14.94
N SER A 94 22.07 0.79 -15.44
CA SER A 94 21.41 0.29 -16.62
C SER A 94 20.59 -0.95 -16.29
N MET A 95 19.45 -1.10 -16.96
CA MET A 95 18.59 -2.27 -16.81
C MET A 95 18.24 -2.84 -18.18
N ASP A 96 18.54 -4.13 -18.36
CA ASP A 96 18.03 -4.91 -19.48
C ASP A 96 16.56 -5.25 -19.24
N THR A 97 15.67 -4.66 -20.01
CA THR A 97 14.24 -4.61 -19.74
C THR A 97 13.44 -5.25 -20.87
N PRO A 98 12.73 -6.35 -20.62
CA PRO A 98 11.72 -6.84 -21.57
C PRO A 98 10.58 -5.82 -21.75
N THR A 99 10.02 -5.75 -22.94
CA THR A 99 8.95 -4.79 -23.27
C THR A 99 7.83 -4.72 -22.22
N PRO A 100 7.28 -5.84 -21.68
CA PRO A 100 6.22 -5.76 -20.66
C PRO A 100 6.67 -5.18 -19.32
N LYS A 101 7.98 -5.00 -19.11
CA LYS A 101 8.56 -4.54 -17.85
C LYS A 101 9.04 -3.08 -17.88
N ILE A 102 8.75 -2.34 -18.95
CA ILE A 102 9.20 -0.93 -19.10
C ILE A 102 8.66 -0.08 -17.95
N ARG A 103 7.37 -0.21 -17.59
CA ARG A 103 6.80 0.52 -16.46
C ARG A 103 7.50 0.18 -15.15
N LEU A 104 7.76 -1.09 -14.90
CA LEU A 104 8.45 -1.53 -13.68
C LEU A 104 9.86 -0.93 -13.59
N THR A 105 10.60 -0.91 -14.68
CA THR A 105 11.93 -0.28 -14.74
C THR A 105 11.84 1.22 -14.45
N ALA A 106 10.88 1.93 -15.04
CA ALA A 106 10.66 3.34 -14.75
C ALA A 106 10.35 3.59 -13.27
N HIS A 107 9.48 2.78 -12.67
CA HIS A 107 9.17 2.87 -11.25
C HIS A 107 10.38 2.57 -10.35
N LYS A 108 11.24 1.62 -10.72
CA LYS A 108 12.49 1.33 -9.99
C LYS A 108 13.48 2.49 -10.08
N ILE A 109 13.55 3.17 -11.20
CA ILE A 109 14.37 4.40 -11.34
C ILE A 109 13.79 5.49 -10.42
N ALA A 110 12.48 5.69 -10.42
CA ALA A 110 11.84 6.65 -9.53
C ALA A 110 12.09 6.31 -8.05
N ASP A 111 12.06 5.04 -7.68
CA ASP A 111 12.39 4.58 -6.31
C ASP A 111 13.82 4.94 -5.93
N ASP A 112 14.78 4.74 -6.82
CA ASP A 112 16.19 5.06 -6.57
C ASP A 112 16.39 6.57 -6.40
N ILE A 113 15.77 7.38 -7.25
CA ILE A 113 15.79 8.84 -7.15
C ILE A 113 15.21 9.30 -5.81
N TYR A 114 14.04 8.77 -5.45
CA TYR A 114 13.37 9.10 -4.20
C TYR A 114 14.25 8.79 -2.99
N GLU A 115 14.85 7.61 -2.95
CA GLU A 115 15.71 7.17 -1.85
C GLU A 115 16.98 7.99 -1.76
N LYS A 116 17.66 8.27 -2.89
CA LYS A 116 18.90 9.07 -2.91
C LYS A 116 18.66 10.50 -2.42
N LEU A 117 17.51 11.07 -2.70
CA LEU A 117 17.22 12.47 -2.36
C LEU A 117 16.49 12.63 -1.02
N THR A 118 15.82 11.62 -0.51
CA THR A 118 15.07 11.69 0.76
C THR A 118 15.65 10.81 1.87
N GLY A 119 16.47 9.82 1.55
CA GLY A 119 16.96 8.82 2.50
C GLY A 119 15.94 7.73 2.84
N ILE A 120 14.78 7.74 2.19
CA ILE A 120 13.66 6.83 2.46
C ILE A 120 13.42 5.96 1.22
N PRO A 121 13.27 4.64 1.36
CA PRO A 121 12.96 3.79 0.21
C PRO A 121 11.70 4.21 -0.52
N GLY A 122 11.75 4.27 -1.84
CA GLY A 122 10.58 4.55 -2.67
C GLY A 122 9.63 3.35 -2.72
N VAL A 123 8.37 3.61 -3.05
CA VAL A 123 7.32 2.58 -3.11
C VAL A 123 6.64 2.52 -4.49
N PHE A 124 7.22 3.17 -5.50
CA PHE A 124 6.62 3.27 -6.83
C PHE A 124 6.58 1.93 -7.57
N SER A 125 7.54 1.05 -7.32
CA SER A 125 7.59 -0.30 -7.91
C SER A 125 6.77 -1.34 -7.14
N THR A 126 6.11 -0.95 -6.07
CA THR A 126 5.21 -1.84 -5.32
C THR A 126 3.85 -1.96 -6.00
N ARG A 127 3.04 -2.90 -5.55
CA ARG A 127 1.70 -3.15 -6.06
C ARG A 127 0.65 -2.99 -4.98
N ILE A 128 -0.57 -2.73 -5.41
CA ILE A 128 -1.75 -2.66 -4.54
C ILE A 128 -2.77 -3.70 -4.99
N ALA A 129 -3.61 -4.12 -4.06
CA ALA A 129 -4.79 -4.93 -4.35
C ALA A 129 -6.03 -4.23 -3.82
N TYR A 130 -7.16 -4.44 -4.46
CA TYR A 130 -8.44 -3.85 -4.09
C TYR A 130 -9.58 -4.65 -4.72
N VAL A 131 -10.79 -4.36 -4.31
CA VAL A 131 -11.99 -4.99 -4.85
C VAL A 131 -12.78 -3.98 -5.64
N THR A 132 -13.16 -4.33 -6.87
CA THR A 132 -14.06 -3.53 -7.71
C THR A 132 -15.41 -4.19 -7.80
N LYS A 133 -16.45 -3.36 -7.92
CA LYS A 133 -17.82 -3.82 -8.19
C LYS A 133 -18.35 -3.10 -9.41
N ALA A 134 -18.77 -3.86 -10.41
CA ALA A 134 -19.42 -3.36 -11.60
C ALA A 134 -20.64 -4.26 -11.91
N GLY A 135 -21.85 -3.69 -11.86
CA GLY A 135 -23.09 -4.47 -11.97
C GLY A 135 -23.19 -5.53 -10.87
N ASN A 136 -23.30 -6.79 -11.28
CA ASN A 136 -23.40 -7.93 -10.36
C ASN A 136 -22.08 -8.67 -10.16
N GLN A 137 -20.95 -8.08 -10.57
CA GLN A 137 -19.66 -8.71 -10.47
C GLN A 137 -18.74 -7.98 -9.49
N TYR A 138 -18.08 -8.76 -8.66
CA TYR A 138 -16.97 -8.35 -7.80
C TYR A 138 -15.68 -8.90 -8.37
N ARG A 139 -14.61 -8.11 -8.36
CA ARG A 139 -13.29 -8.53 -8.82
C ARG A 139 -12.24 -8.16 -7.80
N LEU A 140 -11.39 -9.13 -7.47
CA LEU A 140 -10.12 -8.84 -6.81
C LEU A 140 -9.12 -8.47 -7.88
N GLU A 141 -8.64 -7.24 -7.84
CA GLU A 141 -7.72 -6.70 -8.83
C GLU A 141 -6.39 -6.34 -8.17
N ILE A 142 -5.32 -6.51 -8.95
CA ILE A 142 -3.96 -6.14 -8.59
C ILE A 142 -3.50 -5.10 -9.60
N SER A 143 -2.89 -4.02 -9.14
CA SER A 143 -2.29 -3.03 -10.02
C SER A 143 -0.95 -2.53 -9.49
N ASP A 144 -0.24 -1.78 -10.30
CA ASP A 144 0.88 -0.96 -9.82
C ASP A 144 0.37 0.06 -8.80
N ALA A 145 1.26 0.60 -7.98
CA ALA A 145 0.89 1.58 -6.95
C ALA A 145 0.27 2.87 -7.54
N ASP A 146 0.47 3.13 -8.83
CA ASP A 146 -0.15 4.25 -9.55
C ASP A 146 -1.54 3.93 -10.14
N GLY A 147 -2.03 2.71 -9.94
CA GLY A 147 -3.32 2.26 -10.46
C GLY A 147 -3.30 1.70 -11.88
N GLU A 148 -2.16 1.73 -12.54
CA GLU A 148 -1.99 1.17 -13.89
C GLU A 148 -1.64 -0.31 -13.85
N GLY A 149 -1.69 -0.98 -14.99
CA GLY A 149 -1.28 -2.38 -15.11
C GLY A 149 -2.21 -3.35 -14.38
N VAL A 150 -3.50 -3.10 -14.42
CA VAL A 150 -4.52 -3.89 -13.70
C VAL A 150 -4.55 -5.34 -14.19
N GLN A 151 -4.52 -6.26 -13.24
CA GLN A 151 -4.71 -7.70 -13.45
C GLN A 151 -5.84 -8.19 -12.54
N VAL A 152 -6.74 -9.00 -13.09
CA VAL A 152 -7.84 -9.60 -12.33
C VAL A 152 -7.38 -10.93 -11.74
N ALA A 153 -7.39 -11.03 -10.40
CA ALA A 153 -7.02 -12.26 -9.68
C ALA A 153 -8.21 -13.17 -9.44
N LEU A 154 -9.40 -12.61 -9.24
CA LEU A 154 -10.64 -13.36 -8.98
C LEU A 154 -11.84 -12.56 -9.46
N THR A 155 -12.80 -13.23 -10.09
CA THR A 155 -14.12 -12.69 -10.41
C THR A 155 -15.20 -13.50 -9.69
N SER A 156 -16.15 -12.82 -9.05
CA SER A 156 -17.21 -13.46 -8.28
C SER A 156 -18.54 -12.71 -8.45
N LYS A 157 -19.63 -13.44 -8.40
CA LYS A 157 -20.98 -12.83 -8.31
C LYS A 157 -21.33 -12.43 -6.88
N GLU A 158 -20.58 -12.90 -5.91
CA GLU A 158 -20.76 -12.62 -4.50
C GLU A 158 -19.62 -11.74 -3.97
N PRO A 159 -19.82 -11.00 -2.88
CA PRO A 159 -18.81 -10.12 -2.33
C PRO A 159 -17.46 -10.78 -2.05
N ILE A 160 -16.40 -10.04 -2.31
CA ILE A 160 -15.03 -10.30 -1.88
C ILE A 160 -14.66 -9.16 -0.94
N ILE A 161 -14.16 -9.48 0.25
CA ILE A 161 -13.80 -8.48 1.25
C ILE A 161 -12.47 -8.79 1.92
N SER A 162 -11.86 -7.77 2.53
CA SER A 162 -10.68 -7.87 3.37
C SER A 162 -9.46 -8.54 2.70
N PRO A 163 -9.09 -8.22 1.46
CA PRO A 163 -7.87 -8.74 0.88
C PRO A 163 -6.65 -8.20 1.63
N ILE A 164 -5.64 -9.04 1.78
CA ILE A 164 -4.38 -8.67 2.40
C ILE A 164 -3.22 -9.44 1.80
N TRP A 165 -2.17 -8.72 1.42
CA TRP A 165 -0.94 -9.28 0.89
C TRP A 165 -0.20 -10.11 1.93
N SER A 166 0.35 -11.24 1.51
CA SER A 166 1.36 -11.94 2.31
C SER A 166 2.65 -11.10 2.40
N PRO A 167 3.46 -11.26 3.46
CA PRO A 167 4.70 -10.49 3.63
C PRO A 167 5.69 -10.64 2.48
N ASP A 168 5.68 -11.76 1.77
CA ASP A 168 6.53 -11.99 0.59
C ASP A 168 5.96 -11.47 -0.73
N GLY A 169 4.71 -10.97 -0.73
CA GLY A 169 4.05 -10.44 -1.93
C GLY A 169 3.61 -11.50 -2.94
N VAL A 170 3.67 -12.78 -2.61
CA VAL A 170 3.32 -13.88 -3.52
C VAL A 170 1.84 -14.23 -3.45
N LYS A 171 1.24 -14.07 -2.26
CA LYS A 171 -0.14 -14.49 -1.98
C LYS A 171 -0.99 -13.33 -1.48
N VAL A 172 -2.29 -13.48 -1.62
CA VAL A 172 -3.30 -12.61 -1.00
C VAL A 172 -4.30 -13.50 -0.25
N ALA A 173 -4.55 -13.17 1.02
CA ALA A 173 -5.65 -13.74 1.78
C ALA A 173 -6.87 -12.81 1.62
N TYR A 174 -8.06 -13.38 1.58
CA TYR A 174 -9.29 -12.61 1.47
C TYR A 174 -10.48 -13.41 1.97
N VAL A 175 -11.60 -12.74 2.14
CA VAL A 175 -12.89 -13.37 2.44
C VAL A 175 -13.73 -13.41 1.17
N SER A 176 -14.28 -14.56 0.83
CA SER A 176 -15.23 -14.71 -0.27
C SER A 176 -16.58 -15.22 0.23
N MET A 177 -17.65 -14.65 -0.29
CA MET A 177 -19.04 -15.04 -0.03
C MET A 177 -19.58 -16.01 -1.11
N GLU A 178 -18.72 -16.56 -1.96
CA GLU A 178 -19.14 -17.38 -3.13
C GLU A 178 -19.99 -18.60 -2.76
N LEU A 179 -19.81 -19.15 -1.57
CA LEU A 179 -20.60 -20.26 -1.03
C LEU A 179 -21.71 -19.79 -0.08
N LYS A 180 -22.14 -18.54 -0.20
CA LYS A 180 -23.22 -17.91 0.58
C LYS A 180 -22.92 -17.77 2.08
N LYS A 181 -21.67 -17.86 2.46
CA LYS A 181 -21.17 -17.58 3.80
C LYS A 181 -19.73 -17.04 3.69
N PRO A 182 -19.26 -16.22 4.65
CA PRO A 182 -17.90 -15.75 4.63
C PRO A 182 -16.91 -16.87 4.96
N ILE A 183 -15.96 -17.09 4.05
CA ILE A 183 -14.88 -18.09 4.15
C ILE A 183 -13.58 -17.39 3.83
N VAL A 184 -12.53 -17.68 4.60
CA VAL A 184 -11.19 -17.15 4.37
C VAL A 184 -10.41 -18.07 3.41
N TYR A 185 -9.92 -17.48 2.32
CA TYR A 185 -9.09 -18.12 1.31
C TYR A 185 -7.70 -17.49 1.26
N ILE A 186 -6.74 -18.26 0.79
CA ILE A 186 -5.44 -17.77 0.32
C ILE A 186 -5.32 -18.11 -1.16
N GLN A 187 -4.85 -17.15 -1.96
CA GLN A 187 -4.61 -17.33 -3.38
C GLN A 187 -3.18 -16.95 -3.73
N ASN A 188 -2.50 -17.83 -4.46
CA ASN A 188 -1.21 -17.53 -5.06
C ASN A 188 -1.45 -16.70 -6.32
N LEU A 189 -0.86 -15.50 -6.38
CA LEU A 189 -1.09 -14.56 -7.48
C LEU A 189 -0.40 -14.96 -8.79
N MET A 190 0.66 -15.78 -8.72
CA MET A 190 1.38 -16.24 -9.90
C MET A 190 0.70 -17.46 -10.55
N THR A 191 0.24 -18.40 -9.75
CA THR A 191 -0.34 -19.68 -10.21
C THR A 191 -1.86 -19.65 -10.28
N GLY A 192 -2.51 -18.72 -9.56
CA GLY A 192 -3.96 -18.68 -9.39
C GLY A 192 -4.51 -19.74 -8.45
N GLN A 193 -3.66 -20.59 -7.87
CA GLN A 193 -4.10 -21.62 -6.93
C GLN A 193 -4.68 -21.02 -5.66
N ARG A 194 -5.82 -21.56 -5.23
CA ARG A 194 -6.54 -21.14 -4.04
C ARG A 194 -6.61 -22.27 -3.04
N SER A 195 -6.52 -21.92 -1.77
CA SER A 195 -6.77 -22.86 -0.67
C SER A 195 -7.68 -22.23 0.38
N THR A 196 -8.53 -23.04 0.99
CA THR A 196 -9.38 -22.62 2.09
C THR A 196 -8.56 -22.64 3.38
N VAL A 197 -8.58 -21.54 4.12
CA VAL A 197 -7.91 -21.42 5.42
C VAL A 197 -8.90 -21.57 6.56
N ALA A 198 -10.02 -20.88 6.51
CA ALA A 198 -11.04 -20.94 7.56
C ALA A 198 -12.44 -21.05 6.96
N ASN A 199 -13.09 -22.17 7.23
CA ASN A 199 -14.48 -22.46 6.86
C ASN A 199 -15.19 -23.14 8.04
N PHE A 200 -15.10 -22.53 9.21
CA PHE A 200 -15.78 -23.01 10.41
C PHE A 200 -17.27 -22.60 10.40
N LYS A 201 -18.04 -23.22 11.26
CA LYS A 201 -19.45 -22.82 11.48
C LYS A 201 -19.52 -21.34 11.84
N GLY A 202 -20.48 -20.63 11.26
CA GLY A 202 -20.63 -19.19 11.44
C GLY A 202 -19.77 -18.39 10.48
N ASN A 203 -19.34 -17.23 10.91
CA ASN A 203 -18.55 -16.31 10.10
C ASN A 203 -17.06 -16.52 10.27
N ASN A 204 -16.33 -16.40 9.16
CA ASN A 204 -14.89 -16.49 9.09
C ASN A 204 -14.42 -15.22 8.35
N SER A 205 -13.70 -14.35 9.02
CA SER A 205 -13.42 -13.02 8.48
C SER A 205 -12.10 -12.41 8.97
N SER A 206 -11.80 -11.21 8.50
CA SER A 206 -10.70 -10.35 8.92
C SER A 206 -9.33 -11.05 8.95
N PRO A 207 -8.91 -11.68 7.85
CA PRO A 207 -7.60 -12.32 7.83
C PRO A 207 -6.48 -11.28 7.88
N SER A 208 -5.41 -11.61 8.58
CA SER A 208 -4.15 -10.88 8.53
C SER A 208 -2.98 -11.83 8.75
N TRP A 209 -1.83 -11.51 8.16
CA TRP A 209 -0.67 -12.38 8.20
C TRP A 209 0.20 -12.14 9.42
N SER A 210 0.81 -13.20 9.95
CA SER A 210 1.96 -13.05 10.83
C SER A 210 3.15 -12.50 10.05
N PRO A 211 4.10 -11.79 10.71
CA PRO A 211 5.25 -11.20 10.03
C PRO A 211 6.08 -12.18 9.21
N ASP A 212 6.17 -13.45 9.65
CA ASP A 212 6.89 -14.51 8.95
C ASP A 212 6.05 -15.24 7.88
N GLY A 213 4.77 -14.89 7.73
CA GLY A 213 3.87 -15.50 6.76
C GLY A 213 3.39 -16.91 7.07
N SER A 214 3.76 -17.48 8.23
CA SER A 214 3.40 -18.86 8.59
C SER A 214 1.98 -19.01 9.13
N LYS A 215 1.42 -17.94 9.68
CA LYS A 215 0.10 -17.94 10.31
C LYS A 215 -0.74 -16.77 9.85
N LEU A 216 -2.05 -16.89 10.09
CA LEU A 216 -2.98 -15.77 9.99
C LEU A 216 -3.67 -15.55 11.34
N LEU A 217 -4.03 -14.30 11.59
CA LEU A 217 -5.09 -13.97 12.53
C LEU A 217 -6.40 -13.94 11.75
N VAL A 218 -7.44 -14.50 12.32
CA VAL A 218 -8.78 -14.52 11.75
C VAL A 218 -9.81 -14.23 12.84
N THR A 219 -10.98 -13.75 12.43
CA THR A 219 -12.13 -13.61 13.31
C THR A 219 -13.08 -14.78 13.04
N LEU A 220 -13.37 -15.58 14.06
CA LEU A 220 -14.27 -16.72 13.95
C LEU A 220 -15.43 -16.56 14.93
N SER A 221 -16.65 -16.85 14.49
CA SER A 221 -17.86 -16.88 15.34
C SER A 221 -18.34 -18.28 15.64
N LYS A 222 -17.50 -19.30 15.47
CA LYS A 222 -17.86 -20.70 15.69
C LYS A 222 -18.31 -21.02 17.12
N GLY A 223 -17.90 -20.19 18.10
CA GLY A 223 -18.30 -20.31 19.50
C GLY A 223 -19.45 -19.38 19.90
N ALA A 224 -20.22 -18.86 18.96
CA ALA A 224 -21.35 -17.94 19.07
C ALA A 224 -20.98 -16.46 18.99
N ILE A 225 -19.96 -15.98 19.70
CA ILE A 225 -19.48 -14.60 19.65
C ILE A 225 -18.18 -14.56 18.85
N ALA A 226 -18.05 -13.57 17.97
CA ALA A 226 -16.84 -13.39 17.15
C ALA A 226 -15.62 -13.07 18.04
N GLN A 227 -14.57 -13.86 17.87
CA GLN A 227 -13.32 -13.74 18.63
C GLN A 227 -12.11 -13.88 17.71
N VAL A 228 -10.95 -13.44 18.18
CA VAL A 228 -9.69 -13.54 17.46
C VAL A 228 -9.06 -14.90 17.67
N TYR A 229 -8.68 -15.53 16.57
CA TYR A 229 -7.97 -16.82 16.51
C TYR A 229 -6.68 -16.66 15.70
N ALA A 230 -5.67 -17.41 16.07
CA ALA A 230 -4.50 -17.67 15.22
C ALA A 230 -4.67 -19.02 14.55
N ILE A 231 -4.33 -19.11 13.27
CA ILE A 231 -4.44 -20.34 12.48
C ILE A 231 -3.23 -20.44 11.55
N ASN A 232 -2.73 -21.66 11.32
CA ASN A 232 -1.66 -21.87 10.34
C ASN A 232 -2.15 -21.52 8.93
N ALA A 233 -1.24 -21.07 8.07
CA ALA A 233 -1.58 -20.69 6.70
C ALA A 233 -2.18 -21.83 5.88
N ASP A 234 -1.96 -23.09 6.27
CA ASP A 234 -2.58 -24.27 5.67
C ASP A 234 -3.98 -24.58 6.21
N GLY A 235 -4.49 -23.78 7.16
CA GLY A 235 -5.80 -23.97 7.77
C GLY A 235 -5.82 -24.89 9.00
N SER A 236 -4.68 -25.39 9.42
CA SER A 236 -4.56 -26.25 10.61
C SER A 236 -4.38 -25.45 11.89
N ASP A 237 -4.65 -26.08 13.01
CA ASP A 237 -4.34 -25.63 14.37
C ASP A 237 -4.91 -24.23 14.70
N ALA A 238 -6.24 -24.08 14.57
CA ALA A 238 -6.91 -22.85 14.98
C ALA A 238 -6.96 -22.72 16.50
N GLN A 239 -6.32 -21.69 17.04
CA GLN A 239 -6.25 -21.41 18.47
C GLN A 239 -6.89 -20.06 18.82
N ARG A 240 -7.82 -20.06 19.75
CA ARG A 240 -8.46 -18.86 20.23
C ARG A 240 -7.50 -18.03 21.06
N LEU A 241 -7.36 -16.73 20.73
CA LEU A 241 -6.49 -15.80 21.44
C LEU A 241 -7.27 -14.83 22.32
N SER A 242 -8.47 -14.43 21.94
CA SER A 242 -9.28 -13.51 22.71
C SER A 242 -10.45 -14.20 23.37
N ASN A 243 -10.87 -13.66 24.52
CA ASN A 243 -11.98 -14.19 25.29
C ASN A 243 -12.70 -13.05 25.99
N SER A 244 -13.71 -12.48 25.34
CA SER A 244 -14.55 -11.42 25.90
C SER A 244 -16.02 -11.70 25.67
N ASN A 245 -16.89 -10.95 26.34
CA ASN A 245 -18.33 -11.02 26.12
C ASN A 245 -18.79 -10.14 24.92
N GLY A 246 -17.86 -9.43 24.31
CA GLY A 246 -18.09 -8.61 23.12
C GLY A 246 -17.53 -9.24 21.86
N ILE A 247 -17.66 -8.49 20.76
CA ILE A 247 -17.08 -8.85 19.47
C ILE A 247 -15.62 -8.40 19.46
N ASP A 248 -14.71 -9.34 19.21
CA ASP A 248 -13.29 -9.09 19.01
C ASP A 248 -12.94 -9.44 17.56
N THR A 249 -12.39 -8.48 16.83
CA THR A 249 -12.20 -8.60 15.38
C THR A 249 -11.06 -7.72 14.86
N GLU A 250 -10.79 -7.78 13.56
CA GLU A 250 -9.82 -6.94 12.85
C GLU A 250 -8.41 -6.95 13.48
N ALA A 251 -7.94 -8.11 13.88
CA ALA A 251 -6.66 -8.26 14.56
C ALA A 251 -5.47 -8.14 13.60
N ARG A 252 -4.42 -7.45 14.06
CA ARG A 252 -3.17 -7.24 13.32
C ARG A 252 -1.97 -7.41 14.24
N TYR A 253 -0.97 -8.17 13.78
CA TYR A 253 0.32 -8.24 14.46
C TYR A 253 1.07 -6.92 14.36
N SER A 254 1.83 -6.58 15.41
CA SER A 254 2.94 -5.64 15.27
C SER A 254 4.04 -6.27 14.40
N PRO A 255 4.90 -5.45 13.73
CA PRO A 255 5.92 -5.99 12.82
C PRO A 255 6.91 -6.95 13.46
N ASP A 256 7.19 -6.80 14.76
CA ASP A 256 8.07 -7.68 15.53
C ASP A 256 7.36 -8.95 16.02
N GLY A 257 6.06 -9.09 15.75
CA GLY A 257 5.26 -10.26 16.16
C GLY A 257 4.95 -10.34 17.65
N ARG A 258 5.31 -9.36 18.46
CA ARG A 258 5.15 -9.40 19.91
C ARG A 258 3.75 -9.06 20.39
N TYR A 259 3.05 -8.18 19.64
CA TYR A 259 1.75 -7.66 20.01
C TYR A 259 0.73 -7.89 18.91
N ILE A 260 -0.54 -7.88 19.31
CA ILE A 260 -1.69 -7.90 18.42
C ILE A 260 -2.58 -6.72 18.77
N TYR A 261 -2.89 -5.89 17.78
CA TYR A 261 -3.88 -4.82 17.87
C TYR A 261 -5.19 -5.31 17.26
N PHE A 262 -6.29 -5.07 17.94
CA PHE A 262 -7.60 -5.56 17.49
C PHE A 262 -8.73 -4.62 17.92
N VAL A 263 -9.89 -4.79 17.33
CA VAL A 263 -11.10 -4.05 17.67
C VAL A 263 -11.94 -4.89 18.61
N SER A 264 -12.46 -4.25 19.67
CA SER A 264 -13.38 -4.89 20.60
C SER A 264 -14.44 -3.89 21.06
N ASP A 265 -15.68 -4.34 21.18
CA ASP A 265 -16.78 -3.59 21.78
C ASP A 265 -17.06 -3.99 23.24
N ARG A 266 -16.09 -4.67 23.88
CA ARG A 266 -16.21 -5.15 25.28
C ARG A 266 -16.50 -4.03 26.28
N GLY A 267 -16.11 -2.81 25.99
CA GLY A 267 -16.37 -1.63 26.81
C GLY A 267 -17.61 -0.83 26.39
N GLY A 268 -18.41 -1.34 25.45
CA GLY A 268 -19.63 -0.72 24.93
C GLY A 268 -19.53 -0.37 23.45
N ASN A 269 -18.67 0.56 23.06
CA ASN A 269 -18.44 0.95 21.67
C ASN A 269 -17.16 0.32 21.14
N PRO A 270 -17.04 0.12 19.80
CA PRO A 270 -15.81 -0.38 19.21
C PRO A 270 -14.62 0.52 19.50
N GLN A 271 -13.58 -0.06 20.07
CA GLN A 271 -12.32 0.60 20.39
C GLN A 271 -11.16 -0.33 20.04
N ILE A 272 -9.97 0.24 19.89
CA ILE A 272 -8.77 -0.52 19.61
C ILE A 272 -8.10 -0.91 20.92
N TYR A 273 -7.78 -2.19 21.02
CA TYR A 273 -7.08 -2.83 22.14
C TYR A 273 -5.77 -3.44 21.64
N ARG A 274 -4.85 -3.64 22.55
CA ARG A 274 -3.60 -4.38 22.28
C ARG A 274 -3.49 -5.53 23.26
N MET A 275 -3.00 -6.66 22.81
CA MET A 275 -2.64 -7.82 23.63
C MET A 275 -1.27 -8.37 23.22
N ASN A 276 -0.66 -9.18 24.06
CA ASN A 276 0.50 -9.97 23.67
C ASN A 276 0.10 -10.98 22.58
N ALA A 277 1.08 -11.49 21.84
CA ALA A 277 0.83 -12.44 20.77
C ALA A 277 0.17 -13.75 21.24
N ASP A 278 0.30 -14.08 22.52
CA ASP A 278 -0.36 -15.25 23.14
C ASP A 278 -1.80 -14.96 23.66
N GLY A 279 -2.28 -13.74 23.47
CA GLY A 279 -3.61 -13.30 23.92
C GLY A 279 -3.64 -12.70 25.33
N SER A 280 -2.53 -12.67 26.05
CA SER A 280 -2.44 -12.12 27.40
C SER A 280 -2.30 -10.59 27.42
N ASP A 281 -2.48 -9.98 28.58
CA ASP A 281 -2.25 -8.57 28.85
C ASP A 281 -3.01 -7.61 27.92
N VAL A 282 -4.33 -7.75 27.88
CA VAL A 282 -5.21 -6.92 27.04
C VAL A 282 -5.33 -5.52 27.62
N LYS A 283 -5.02 -4.50 26.79
CA LYS A 283 -5.10 -3.08 27.16
C LYS A 283 -5.83 -2.29 26.09
N ARG A 284 -6.69 -1.38 26.50
CA ARG A 284 -7.32 -0.42 25.59
C ARG A 284 -6.30 0.63 25.12
N ILE A 285 -6.29 0.95 23.83
CA ILE A 285 -5.36 1.90 23.21
C ILE A 285 -6.04 3.21 22.82
N THR A 286 -7.31 3.16 22.35
CA THR A 286 -8.03 4.36 21.91
C THR A 286 -9.02 4.82 22.98
N PHE A 287 -9.04 6.15 23.22
CA PHE A 287 -9.89 6.77 24.23
C PHE A 287 -10.69 7.97 23.71
N LYS A 288 -10.31 8.50 22.55
CA LYS A 288 -11.00 9.62 21.92
C LYS A 288 -11.97 9.13 20.85
N GLY A 289 -13.15 9.73 20.80
CA GLY A 289 -14.20 9.29 19.90
C GLY A 289 -14.94 8.05 20.41
N SER A 290 -16.11 7.81 19.83
CA SER A 290 -17.00 6.72 20.23
C SER A 290 -16.87 5.46 19.36
N TYR A 291 -16.05 5.51 18.32
CA TYR A 291 -15.93 4.43 17.35
C TYR A 291 -14.56 4.49 16.70
N ASN A 292 -13.70 3.54 17.02
CA ASN A 292 -12.34 3.42 16.48
C ASN A 292 -12.13 1.99 16.02
N ILE A 293 -11.84 1.83 14.73
CA ILE A 293 -11.74 0.52 14.07
C ILE A 293 -10.55 0.45 13.11
N SER A 294 -10.33 -0.73 12.55
CA SER A 294 -9.39 -0.99 11.48
C SER A 294 -7.95 -0.59 11.80
N PRO A 295 -7.38 -1.10 12.91
CA PRO A 295 -6.00 -0.77 13.29
C PRO A 295 -5.00 -1.35 12.30
N ARG A 296 -3.95 -0.57 11.99
CA ARG A 296 -2.81 -0.99 11.18
C ARG A 296 -1.55 -0.41 11.79
N VAL A 297 -0.53 -1.23 11.94
CA VAL A 297 0.75 -0.80 12.52
C VAL A 297 1.75 -0.55 11.39
N SER A 298 2.50 0.55 11.49
CA SER A 298 3.55 0.88 10.52
C SER A 298 4.68 -0.15 10.55
N PRO A 299 5.45 -0.31 9.43
CA PRO A 299 6.56 -1.27 9.38
C PRO A 299 7.63 -1.08 10.45
N ASP A 300 7.82 0.14 10.95
CA ASP A 300 8.76 0.42 12.05
C ASP A 300 8.15 0.20 13.45
N GLY A 301 6.86 -0.11 13.54
CA GLY A 301 6.16 -0.34 14.81
C GLY A 301 5.78 0.92 15.59
N ASN A 302 6.08 2.11 15.09
CA ASN A 302 5.94 3.35 15.85
C ASN A 302 4.63 4.10 15.62
N THR A 303 3.89 3.77 14.59
CA THR A 303 2.65 4.46 14.22
C THR A 303 1.51 3.48 14.06
N LEU A 304 0.37 3.79 14.65
CA LEU A 304 -0.89 3.10 14.45
C LEU A 304 -1.80 3.99 13.62
N VAL A 305 -2.28 3.50 12.47
CA VAL A 305 -3.37 4.17 11.76
C VAL A 305 -4.66 3.40 11.97
N PHE A 306 -5.76 4.12 11.99
CA PHE A 306 -7.08 3.56 12.24
C PHE A 306 -8.16 4.48 11.70
N ILE A 307 -9.37 4.00 11.65
CA ILE A 307 -10.55 4.79 11.31
C ILE A 307 -11.23 5.23 12.59
N SER A 308 -11.47 6.53 12.71
CA SER A 308 -12.16 7.11 13.86
C SER A 308 -13.38 7.91 13.43
N ARG A 309 -14.48 7.65 14.12
CA ARG A 309 -15.74 8.40 13.90
C ARG A 309 -15.79 9.58 14.86
N ARG A 310 -15.55 10.76 14.31
CA ARG A 310 -15.61 12.06 15.00
C ARG A 310 -15.74 13.18 13.96
N ASP A 311 -16.11 14.37 14.41
CA ASP A 311 -16.25 15.55 13.55
C ASP A 311 -17.18 15.33 12.35
N GLY A 312 -18.24 14.56 12.55
CA GLY A 312 -19.28 14.33 11.54
C GLY A 312 -18.95 13.29 10.47
N GLY A 313 -17.90 12.46 10.66
CA GLY A 313 -17.56 11.44 9.67
C GLY A 313 -16.55 10.43 10.17
N ASP A 314 -16.21 9.50 9.28
CA ASP A 314 -15.19 8.49 9.49
C ASP A 314 -13.91 8.95 8.80
N HIS A 315 -12.82 9.08 9.55
CA HIS A 315 -11.56 9.63 9.08
C HIS A 315 -10.38 8.72 9.39
N VAL A 316 -9.33 8.81 8.58
CA VAL A 316 -8.04 8.17 8.88
C VAL A 316 -7.30 9.02 9.90
N TYR A 317 -6.97 8.40 11.03
CA TYR A 317 -6.14 8.97 12.09
C TYR A 317 -4.85 8.19 12.24
N ALA A 318 -3.79 8.88 12.63
CA ALA A 318 -2.53 8.27 13.04
C ALA A 318 -2.30 8.53 14.54
N MET A 319 -1.80 7.52 15.23
CA MET A 319 -1.38 7.61 16.62
C MET A 319 0.11 7.31 16.73
N ASP A 320 0.86 8.18 17.36
CA ASP A 320 2.29 7.99 17.61
C ASP A 320 2.49 7.11 18.86
N LEU A 321 2.76 5.83 18.63
CA LEU A 321 2.94 4.84 19.70
C LEU A 321 4.23 5.06 20.48
N ALA A 322 5.22 5.70 19.88
CA ALA A 322 6.51 5.99 20.50
C ALA A 322 6.50 7.28 21.34
N ASN A 323 5.47 8.12 21.19
CA ASN A 323 5.42 9.45 21.79
C ASN A 323 4.04 9.75 22.39
N SER A 324 3.75 9.14 23.54
CA SER A 324 2.55 9.39 24.37
C SER A 324 1.21 9.24 23.63
N ASN A 325 1.16 8.41 22.60
CA ASN A 325 -0.04 8.13 21.81
C ASN A 325 -0.74 9.40 21.26
N GLN A 326 0.04 10.40 20.88
CA GLN A 326 -0.49 11.60 20.22
C GLN A 326 -1.13 11.24 18.89
N GLU A 327 -2.28 11.85 18.61
CA GLU A 327 -3.08 11.59 17.43
C GLU A 327 -3.01 12.73 16.42
N LEU A 328 -3.05 12.38 15.14
CA LEU A 328 -3.12 13.31 14.01
C LEU A 328 -4.16 12.83 13.02
N LYS A 329 -5.09 13.70 12.64
CA LYS A 329 -6.03 13.43 11.55
C LYS A 329 -5.29 13.52 10.21
N LEU A 330 -5.34 12.45 9.42
CA LEU A 330 -4.61 12.39 8.15
C LEU A 330 -5.46 12.77 6.95
N SER A 331 -6.74 12.38 6.92
CA SER A 331 -7.60 12.56 5.75
C SER A 331 -8.57 13.73 5.89
N ASP A 332 -8.94 14.34 4.76
CA ASP A 332 -9.97 15.38 4.68
C ASP A 332 -11.33 14.86 4.22
N THR A 333 -11.38 13.60 3.83
CA THR A 333 -12.62 12.90 3.46
C THR A 333 -13.32 12.38 4.70
N ASN A 334 -14.60 12.01 4.61
CA ASN A 334 -15.44 11.73 5.79
C ASN A 334 -16.19 10.39 5.76
N ARG A 335 -15.87 9.52 4.80
CA ARG A 335 -16.39 8.15 4.70
C ARG A 335 -15.25 7.18 4.43
N ASP A 336 -14.23 7.25 5.25
CA ASP A 336 -12.98 6.54 5.05
C ASP A 336 -13.04 5.15 5.67
N GLU A 337 -12.45 4.17 5.01
CA GLU A 337 -12.38 2.77 5.42
C GLU A 337 -11.05 2.15 4.97
N SER A 338 -10.71 1.02 5.62
CA SER A 338 -9.67 0.10 5.18
C SER A 338 -8.31 0.76 4.93
N PRO A 339 -7.71 1.43 5.93
CA PRO A 339 -6.39 2.02 5.76
C PRO A 339 -5.33 0.93 5.61
N SER A 340 -4.29 1.20 4.81
CA SER A 340 -3.19 0.27 4.57
C SER A 340 -1.89 1.04 4.38
N PHE A 341 -0.85 0.71 5.15
CA PHE A 341 0.46 1.35 5.01
C PHE A 341 1.16 0.95 3.73
N ALA A 342 1.80 1.93 3.10
CA ALA A 342 2.90 1.66 2.18
C ALA A 342 4.06 0.99 2.94
N PRO A 343 4.86 0.12 2.29
CA PRO A 343 5.91 -0.62 3.00
C PRO A 343 7.05 0.25 3.53
N ASN A 344 7.20 1.50 3.07
CA ASN A 344 8.12 2.46 3.67
C ASN A 344 7.55 3.19 4.89
N GLY A 345 6.27 2.97 5.24
CA GLY A 345 5.63 3.60 6.40
C GLY A 345 5.31 5.09 6.25
N ARG A 346 5.44 5.67 5.05
CA ARG A 346 5.27 7.12 4.82
C ARG A 346 3.94 7.50 4.22
N TYR A 347 3.21 6.53 3.68
CA TYR A 347 1.91 6.74 3.05
C TYR A 347 0.90 5.74 3.56
N VAL A 348 -0.37 6.12 3.51
CA VAL A 348 -1.52 5.28 3.82
C VAL A 348 -2.50 5.33 2.64
N LEU A 349 -2.78 4.16 2.10
CA LEU A 349 -3.83 3.95 1.11
C LEU A 349 -5.13 3.65 1.85
N TYR A 350 -6.24 4.22 1.42
CA TYR A 350 -7.54 3.99 2.05
C TYR A 350 -8.68 4.08 1.03
N ALA A 351 -9.82 3.51 1.37
CA ALA A 351 -11.04 3.66 0.60
C ALA A 351 -11.86 4.83 1.15
N THR A 352 -12.51 5.57 0.26
CA THR A 352 -13.42 6.64 0.60
C THR A 352 -14.56 6.74 -0.42
N GLN A 353 -15.44 7.70 -0.27
CA GLN A 353 -16.51 7.93 -1.21
C GLN A 353 -16.45 9.36 -1.73
N THR A 354 -16.60 9.51 -3.05
CA THR A 354 -16.84 10.79 -3.69
C THR A 354 -18.28 10.76 -4.24
N GLY A 355 -19.16 11.52 -3.60
CA GLY A 355 -20.60 11.38 -3.84
C GLY A 355 -21.09 9.99 -3.42
N ARG A 356 -21.60 9.20 -4.37
CA ARG A 356 -22.06 7.82 -4.13
C ARG A 356 -21.08 6.76 -4.59
N ARG A 357 -19.93 7.17 -5.12
CA ARG A 357 -18.95 6.27 -5.72
C ARG A 357 -17.79 6.01 -4.77
N GLY A 358 -17.45 4.74 -4.56
CA GLY A 358 -16.25 4.33 -3.87
C GLY A 358 -15.00 4.65 -4.68
N THR A 359 -14.00 5.27 -4.05
CA THR A 359 -12.71 5.64 -4.64
C THR A 359 -11.59 5.36 -3.66
N LEU A 360 -10.33 5.43 -4.13
CA LEU A 360 -9.16 5.28 -3.28
C LEU A 360 -8.47 6.61 -3.08
N GLY A 361 -7.95 6.82 -1.87
CA GLY A 361 -7.13 7.94 -1.51
C GLY A 361 -5.78 7.51 -0.97
N ILE A 362 -4.78 8.38 -1.06
CA ILE A 362 -3.47 8.21 -0.45
C ILE A 362 -3.16 9.47 0.35
N VAL A 363 -2.77 9.28 1.61
CA VAL A 363 -2.31 10.36 2.48
C VAL A 363 -0.93 10.05 3.02
N SER A 364 -0.09 11.07 3.22
CA SER A 364 1.15 10.89 3.95
C SER A 364 0.90 10.83 5.46
N THR A 365 1.78 10.15 6.19
CA THR A 365 1.64 9.99 7.64
C THR A 365 1.83 11.28 8.43
N ASP A 366 2.32 12.34 7.80
CA ASP A 366 2.39 13.70 8.34
C ASP A 366 1.21 14.60 7.92
N ALA A 367 0.23 14.06 7.20
CA ALA A 367 -0.95 14.73 6.67
C ALA A 367 -0.69 15.82 5.63
N LYS A 368 0.52 15.97 5.13
CA LYS A 368 0.90 17.04 4.19
C LYS A 368 0.57 16.72 2.74
N VAL A 369 0.55 15.44 2.38
CA VAL A 369 0.26 14.96 1.02
C VAL A 369 -1.07 14.22 1.02
N LYS A 370 -1.99 14.65 0.17
CA LYS A 370 -3.33 14.06 0.04
C LYS A 370 -3.66 13.95 -1.43
N GLN A 371 -3.87 12.73 -1.90
CA GLN A 371 -4.10 12.45 -3.31
C GLN A 371 -5.23 11.46 -3.50
N LYS A 372 -5.91 11.56 -4.63
CA LYS A 372 -6.81 10.52 -5.13
C LYS A 372 -6.04 9.61 -6.06
N LEU A 373 -6.25 8.31 -5.91
CA LEU A 373 -5.77 7.33 -6.87
C LEU A 373 -6.87 7.10 -7.90
N THR A 374 -6.60 7.47 -9.16
CA THR A 374 -7.55 7.32 -10.25
C THR A 374 -7.44 5.92 -10.83
N ILE A 375 -8.47 5.11 -10.63
CA ILE A 375 -8.62 3.79 -11.25
C ILE A 375 -9.92 3.82 -12.04
N GLN A 376 -9.86 3.45 -13.30
CA GLN A 376 -11.04 3.36 -14.17
C GLN A 376 -11.82 2.07 -13.86
N ALA A 377 -12.64 2.14 -12.83
CA ALA A 377 -13.51 1.05 -12.46
C ALA A 377 -14.85 1.62 -11.97
N GLY A 378 -15.81 0.78 -11.76
CA GLY A 378 -17.07 1.15 -11.16
C GLY A 378 -16.87 1.65 -9.73
N GLU A 379 -17.25 0.86 -8.75
CA GLU A 379 -17.03 1.12 -7.34
C GLU A 379 -15.78 0.38 -6.87
N ILE A 380 -14.88 1.05 -6.12
CA ILE A 380 -13.64 0.47 -5.62
C ILE A 380 -13.65 0.53 -4.10
N ARG A 381 -13.29 -0.59 -3.45
CA ARG A 381 -13.18 -0.72 -2.01
C ARG A 381 -12.07 -1.68 -1.61
N GLU A 382 -11.85 -1.82 -0.32
CA GLU A 382 -11.00 -2.84 0.30
C GLU A 382 -9.55 -2.81 -0.21
N PRO A 383 -8.88 -1.65 -0.18
CA PRO A 383 -7.50 -1.58 -0.64
C PRO A 383 -6.52 -2.21 0.33
N THR A 384 -5.44 -2.76 -0.19
CA THR A 384 -4.29 -3.22 0.57
C THR A 384 -3.01 -2.95 -0.21
N TRP A 385 -2.01 -2.38 0.44
CA TRP A 385 -0.71 -2.10 -0.17
C TRP A 385 0.20 -3.30 -0.01
N GLY A 386 0.85 -3.71 -1.08
CA GLY A 386 1.79 -4.83 -1.06
C GLY A 386 3.14 -4.45 -0.45
N PRO A 387 3.97 -5.46 -0.15
CA PRO A 387 5.31 -5.25 0.36
C PRO A 387 6.26 -4.77 -0.72
N PHE A 388 7.50 -4.43 -0.33
CA PHE A 388 8.57 -4.23 -1.31
C PHE A 388 8.73 -5.48 -2.18
N MET A 389 8.88 -5.26 -3.47
CA MET A 389 9.16 -6.32 -4.43
C MET A 389 10.66 -6.64 -4.40
N LYS A 390 11.00 -7.94 -4.25
CA LYS A 390 12.39 -8.42 -4.31
C LYS A 390 12.85 -8.63 -5.74
#